data_a770f9aebe1465d0cdaee44395659a8f
#
_entry.id   a770f9aebe1465d0cdaee44395659a8f
#
_cell.length_a   1.000
_cell.length_b   1.000
_cell.length_c   1.000
_cell.angle_alpha   90.00
_cell.angle_beta   90.00
_cell.angle_gamma   90.00
#
_symmetry.space_group_name_H-M   'P 1'
#
loop_
_entity.id
_entity.type
_entity.pdbx_description
1 polymer ?
#
loop_
_entity_poly.entity_id
_entity_poly.type
_entity_poly.pdbx_seq_one_letter_code
_entity_poly.pdbx_strand_id
1 'polypeptide(L)'
;YFAETQKQFFSEANDAVNTEYVDRRFTHQLWKSSPFFKYVLKQYQANSDMIKTAVAQVEGLSPKDQARLEYFSSQIIDMMAPTNFFGTNPDALERAFLTKGRSLVQGLENLIRDLEANDGELLVRLADESAFKVGSDLAATPGKVVFRNRLFELIQYTPSTEKVYNTPLLMFPPWINKFYILDLRANNSLIRWIVDQGYTLFVVSWVNPDSTYSNVGLEDYIEQGYLEAIDQVKSICKVKKINALGYCIAGTTLSLVMSIMSQRGDSSLNSATLLTTLTDFSNQREFTPFLQNDFIDAIESETKSKGILESFIIARTFSFLRSNDLIYSPAIKSYMMGEAPPSFDLLFWNGDGSNIPGKMAMQYLRPVSYTHLTLP
;
A
#
# COMPACT_ATOMS: atom_id res chain seq x y z
N TYR A 1 -27.95 -20.88 -23.89
CA TYR A 1 -26.77 -20.02 -23.65
C TYR A 1 -25.47 -20.68 -24.23
N PHE A 2 -25.08 -21.87 -23.77
CA PHE A 2 -23.88 -22.58 -24.25
C PHE A 2 -23.92 -22.90 -25.75
N ALA A 3 -25.06 -23.34 -26.26
CA ALA A 3 -25.28 -23.64 -27.68
C ALA A 3 -25.34 -22.37 -28.55
N GLU A 4 -25.83 -21.25 -28.01
CA GLU A 4 -25.83 -19.94 -28.69
C GLU A 4 -24.43 -19.36 -28.75
N THR A 5 -23.65 -19.45 -27.67
CA THR A 5 -22.26 -19.01 -27.65
C THR A 5 -21.39 -19.81 -28.61
N GLN A 6 -21.63 -21.13 -28.75
CA GLN A 6 -20.98 -21.95 -29.77
C GLN A 6 -21.36 -21.54 -31.19
N LYS A 7 -22.62 -21.24 -31.48
CA LYS A 7 -23.08 -20.76 -32.81
C LYS A 7 -22.46 -19.40 -33.13
N GLN A 8 -22.40 -18.49 -32.17
CA GLN A 8 -21.80 -17.17 -32.32
C GLN A 8 -20.29 -17.28 -32.56
N PHE A 9 -19.59 -18.23 -31.89
CA PHE A 9 -18.19 -18.50 -32.11
C PHE A 9 -17.82 -18.88 -33.55
N PHE A 10 -18.67 -19.68 -34.20
CA PHE A 10 -18.46 -20.07 -35.58
C PHE A 10 -18.91 -19.04 -36.62
N SER A 11 -19.80 -18.09 -36.26
CA SER A 11 -20.30 -17.04 -37.15
C SER A 11 -19.48 -15.75 -37.14
N GLU A 12 -18.82 -15.42 -36.00
CA GLU A 12 -18.14 -14.12 -35.77
C GLU A 12 -16.61 -14.21 -35.81
N ALA A 13 -16.03 -15.22 -36.45
CA ALA A 13 -14.58 -15.33 -36.58
C ALA A 13 -13.93 -14.15 -37.33
N ASN A 14 -14.70 -13.18 -37.79
CA ASN A 14 -14.26 -12.07 -38.66
C ASN A 14 -14.53 -10.65 -38.15
N ASP A 15 -15.15 -10.45 -36.98
CA ASP A 15 -15.44 -9.08 -36.57
C ASP A 15 -14.36 -8.47 -35.66
N ALA A 16 -13.99 -7.27 -36.04
CA ALA A 16 -12.92 -6.45 -35.49
C ALA A 16 -13.05 -6.28 -33.98
N VAL A 17 -11.94 -6.50 -33.30
CA VAL A 17 -11.72 -6.12 -31.90
C VAL A 17 -11.89 -4.62 -31.76
N ASN A 18 -12.90 -4.19 -31.02
CA ASN A 18 -13.13 -2.80 -30.67
C ASN A 18 -11.99 -2.31 -29.75
N THR A 19 -11.29 -1.25 -30.14
CA THR A 19 -9.95 -0.86 -29.64
C THR A 19 -10.00 0.13 -28.47
N GLU A 20 -10.92 0.01 -27.50
CA GLU A 20 -11.05 1.06 -26.49
C GLU A 20 -10.50 0.76 -25.08
N TYR A 21 -10.13 -0.45 -24.75
CA TYR A 21 -9.35 -0.74 -23.52
C TYR A 21 -8.59 -2.06 -23.69
N VAL A 22 -7.31 -1.97 -23.99
CA VAL A 22 -6.46 -3.18 -24.02
C VAL A 22 -6.12 -3.58 -22.59
N ASP A 23 -6.84 -4.58 -22.08
CA ASP A 23 -6.46 -5.22 -20.81
C ASP A 23 -5.06 -5.82 -20.94
N ARG A 24 -4.13 -5.29 -20.16
CA ARG A 24 -2.69 -5.65 -20.21
C ARG A 24 -2.42 -7.13 -19.93
N ARG A 25 -3.36 -7.84 -19.32
CA ARG A 25 -3.27 -9.27 -19.05
C ARG A 25 -3.32 -10.11 -20.33
N PHE A 26 -3.96 -9.61 -21.41
CA PHE A 26 -4.24 -10.35 -22.65
C PHE A 26 -3.45 -9.83 -23.84
N THR A 27 -2.16 -9.54 -23.65
CA THR A 27 -1.30 -8.98 -24.70
C THR A 27 -0.62 -10.03 -25.56
N HIS A 28 -0.50 -11.27 -25.06
CA HIS A 28 0.14 -12.37 -25.82
C HIS A 28 -0.56 -12.63 -27.15
N GLN A 29 0.24 -12.90 -28.22
CA GLN A 29 -0.28 -13.05 -29.58
C GLN A 29 -1.32 -14.18 -29.71
N LEU A 30 -1.19 -15.25 -28.94
CA LEU A 30 -2.12 -16.37 -28.96
C LEU A 30 -3.55 -16.00 -28.59
N TRP A 31 -3.77 -14.95 -27.79
CA TRP A 31 -5.11 -14.44 -27.53
C TRP A 31 -5.83 -13.96 -28.80
N LYS A 32 -5.06 -13.56 -29.83
CA LYS A 32 -5.56 -13.07 -31.14
C LYS A 32 -5.48 -14.10 -32.25
N SER A 33 -4.60 -15.09 -32.16
CA SER A 33 -4.33 -16.03 -33.29
C SER A 33 -4.89 -17.42 -33.05
N SER A 34 -4.92 -17.92 -31.78
CA SER A 34 -5.37 -19.27 -31.49
C SER A 34 -6.87 -19.35 -31.26
N PRO A 35 -7.60 -20.25 -31.92
CA PRO A 35 -9.04 -20.45 -31.67
C PRO A 35 -9.37 -20.79 -30.22
N PHE A 36 -8.53 -21.60 -29.55
CA PHE A 36 -8.70 -21.97 -28.15
C PHE A 36 -8.62 -20.74 -27.23
N PHE A 37 -7.54 -19.96 -27.33
CA PHE A 37 -7.37 -18.79 -26.46
C PHE A 37 -8.40 -17.69 -26.76
N LYS A 38 -8.79 -17.49 -28.02
CA LYS A 38 -9.90 -16.60 -28.39
C LYS A 38 -11.20 -17.01 -27.70
N TYR A 39 -11.51 -18.30 -27.74
CA TYR A 39 -12.71 -18.82 -27.08
C TYR A 39 -12.68 -18.58 -25.56
N VAL A 40 -11.57 -18.94 -24.91
CA VAL A 40 -11.39 -18.75 -23.46
C VAL A 40 -11.53 -17.28 -23.07
N LEU A 41 -10.91 -16.37 -23.83
CA LEU A 41 -11.01 -14.92 -23.58
C LEU A 41 -12.44 -14.41 -23.74
N LYS A 42 -13.12 -14.77 -24.86
CA LYS A 42 -14.52 -14.38 -25.08
C LYS A 42 -15.45 -14.91 -23.99
N GLN A 43 -15.26 -16.14 -23.55
CA GLN A 43 -16.04 -16.74 -22.47
C GLN A 43 -15.83 -15.99 -21.15
N TYR A 44 -14.56 -15.66 -20.81
CA TYR A 44 -14.23 -14.87 -19.64
C TYR A 44 -14.89 -13.47 -19.70
N GLN A 45 -14.80 -12.78 -20.83
CA GLN A 45 -15.41 -11.46 -21.03
C GLN A 45 -16.94 -11.52 -20.88
N ALA A 46 -17.59 -12.48 -21.55
CA ALA A 46 -19.03 -12.66 -21.45
C ALA A 46 -19.52 -12.95 -20.02
N ASN A 47 -18.81 -13.80 -19.28
CA ASN A 47 -19.11 -14.10 -17.89
C ASN A 47 -18.88 -12.86 -16.98
N SER A 48 -17.80 -12.12 -17.23
CA SER A 48 -17.50 -10.88 -16.50
C SER A 48 -18.57 -9.83 -16.70
N ASP A 49 -19.04 -9.63 -17.93
CA ASP A 49 -20.08 -8.67 -18.26
C ASP A 49 -21.44 -9.10 -17.69
N MET A 50 -21.72 -10.40 -17.68
CA MET A 50 -22.92 -10.94 -17.04
C MET A 50 -22.94 -10.67 -15.54
N ILE A 51 -21.81 -10.93 -14.84
CA ILE A 51 -21.68 -10.65 -13.40
C ILE A 51 -21.85 -9.15 -13.14
N LYS A 52 -21.15 -8.28 -13.86
CA LYS A 52 -21.26 -6.82 -13.71
C LYS A 52 -22.68 -6.32 -13.94
N THR A 53 -23.36 -6.84 -14.98
CA THR A 53 -24.74 -6.48 -15.27
C THR A 53 -25.70 -6.93 -14.17
N ALA A 54 -25.54 -8.16 -13.69
CA ALA A 54 -26.36 -8.68 -12.58
C ALA A 54 -26.18 -7.84 -11.31
N VAL A 55 -24.94 -7.49 -10.97
CA VAL A 55 -24.60 -6.64 -9.81
C VAL A 55 -25.22 -5.25 -9.92
N ALA A 56 -25.14 -4.63 -11.11
CA ALA A 56 -25.71 -3.31 -11.36
C ALA A 56 -27.26 -3.29 -11.31
N GLN A 57 -27.91 -4.44 -11.46
CA GLN A 57 -29.38 -4.60 -11.41
C GLN A 57 -29.92 -4.93 -10.02
N VAL A 58 -29.05 -5.10 -9.00
CA VAL A 58 -29.50 -5.36 -7.63
C VAL A 58 -30.12 -4.10 -7.05
N GLU A 59 -31.41 -4.17 -6.72
CA GLU A 59 -32.16 -3.07 -6.13
C GLU A 59 -32.20 -3.16 -4.59
N GLY A 60 -32.46 -2.03 -3.93
CA GLY A 60 -32.70 -1.96 -2.49
C GLY A 60 -31.45 -1.96 -1.61
N LEU A 61 -30.26 -1.92 -2.20
CA LEU A 61 -29.00 -1.80 -1.43
C LEU A 61 -28.72 -0.35 -1.05
N SER A 62 -28.09 -0.16 0.10
CA SER A 62 -27.48 1.14 0.41
C SER A 62 -26.30 1.42 -0.52
N PRO A 63 -25.90 2.70 -0.73
CA PRO A 63 -24.71 3.02 -1.54
C PRO A 63 -23.43 2.31 -1.06
N LYS A 64 -23.28 2.08 0.25
CA LYS A 64 -22.14 1.35 0.83
C LYS A 64 -22.19 -0.15 0.50
N ASP A 65 -23.37 -0.77 0.58
CA ASP A 65 -23.55 -2.19 0.25
C ASP A 65 -23.39 -2.43 -1.25
N GLN A 66 -23.87 -1.51 -2.08
CA GLN A 66 -23.67 -1.55 -3.52
C GLN A 66 -22.18 -1.50 -3.87
N ALA A 67 -21.41 -0.55 -3.30
CA ALA A 67 -19.97 -0.45 -3.51
C ALA A 67 -19.23 -1.73 -3.03
N ARG A 68 -19.69 -2.34 -1.94
CA ARG A 68 -19.14 -3.60 -1.43
C ARG A 68 -19.41 -4.76 -2.39
N LEU A 69 -20.64 -4.88 -2.88
CA LEU A 69 -21.04 -5.90 -3.85
C LEU A 69 -20.24 -5.77 -5.15
N GLU A 70 -20.12 -4.56 -5.69
CA GLU A 70 -19.31 -4.27 -6.89
C GLU A 70 -17.84 -4.65 -6.69
N TYR A 71 -17.26 -4.26 -5.55
CA TYR A 71 -15.87 -4.58 -5.23
C TYR A 71 -15.62 -6.09 -5.17
N PHE A 72 -16.38 -6.83 -4.35
CA PHE A 72 -16.17 -8.28 -4.22
C PHE A 72 -16.47 -9.03 -5.51
N SER A 73 -17.46 -8.60 -6.27
CA SER A 73 -17.74 -9.17 -7.60
C SER A 73 -16.58 -8.94 -8.57
N SER A 74 -15.95 -7.76 -8.52
CA SER A 74 -14.74 -7.48 -9.33
C SER A 74 -13.56 -8.36 -8.92
N GLN A 75 -13.38 -8.63 -7.60
CA GLN A 75 -12.35 -9.55 -7.11
C GLN A 75 -12.59 -10.99 -7.60
N ILE A 76 -13.85 -11.45 -7.65
CA ILE A 76 -14.19 -12.75 -8.20
C ILE A 76 -13.87 -12.81 -9.70
N ILE A 77 -14.22 -11.77 -10.46
CA ILE A 77 -13.89 -11.66 -11.88
C ILE A 77 -12.37 -11.72 -12.08
N ASP A 78 -11.61 -10.94 -11.33
CA ASP A 78 -10.14 -10.94 -11.43
C ASP A 78 -9.52 -12.30 -11.05
N MET A 79 -10.03 -12.94 -10.00
CA MET A 79 -9.59 -14.28 -9.60
C MET A 79 -9.83 -15.32 -10.69
N MET A 80 -10.95 -15.22 -11.41
CA MET A 80 -11.34 -16.15 -12.49
C MET A 80 -10.70 -15.83 -13.84
N ALA A 81 -9.82 -14.82 -13.91
CA ALA A 81 -9.14 -14.49 -15.16
C ALA A 81 -8.33 -15.69 -15.68
N PRO A 82 -8.45 -16.02 -16.96
CA PRO A 82 -7.78 -17.21 -17.53
C PRO A 82 -6.25 -17.12 -17.45
N THR A 83 -5.69 -15.94 -17.31
CA THR A 83 -4.25 -15.76 -17.07
C THR A 83 -3.80 -16.30 -15.72
N ASN A 84 -4.70 -16.48 -14.75
CA ASN A 84 -4.38 -17.00 -13.42
C ASN A 84 -4.25 -18.53 -13.36
N PHE A 85 -4.52 -19.22 -14.47
CA PHE A 85 -4.47 -20.67 -14.54
C PHE A 85 -3.45 -21.12 -15.58
N PHE A 86 -2.52 -22.00 -15.21
CA PHE A 86 -1.44 -22.44 -16.08
C PHE A 86 -1.93 -22.93 -17.45
N GLY A 87 -2.96 -23.77 -17.48
CA GLY A 87 -3.49 -24.37 -18.73
C GLY A 87 -4.14 -23.37 -19.71
N THR A 88 -4.45 -22.16 -19.24
CA THR A 88 -5.08 -21.11 -20.04
C THR A 88 -4.24 -19.81 -20.09
N ASN A 89 -3.02 -19.85 -19.56
CA ASN A 89 -2.08 -18.73 -19.63
C ASN A 89 -1.04 -18.98 -20.74
N PRO A 90 -1.13 -18.30 -21.91
CA PRO A 90 -0.21 -18.55 -23.01
C PRO A 90 1.24 -18.17 -22.70
N ASP A 91 1.48 -17.12 -21.90
CA ASP A 91 2.82 -16.71 -21.50
C ASP A 91 3.49 -17.79 -20.62
N ALA A 92 2.75 -18.35 -19.66
CA ALA A 92 3.23 -19.41 -18.79
C ALA A 92 3.48 -20.73 -19.55
N LEU A 93 2.60 -21.07 -20.49
CA LEU A 93 2.76 -22.25 -21.36
C LEU A 93 3.98 -22.11 -22.27
N GLU A 94 4.16 -20.96 -22.91
CA GLU A 94 5.32 -20.69 -23.76
C GLU A 94 6.61 -20.74 -22.93
N ARG A 95 6.62 -20.14 -21.74
CA ARG A 95 7.78 -20.18 -20.83
C ARG A 95 8.14 -21.61 -20.42
N ALA A 96 7.13 -22.41 -20.07
CA ALA A 96 7.34 -23.82 -19.73
C ALA A 96 7.92 -24.61 -20.89
N PHE A 97 7.43 -24.38 -22.12
CA PHE A 97 7.94 -25.01 -23.34
C PHE A 97 9.40 -24.62 -23.61
N LEU A 98 9.71 -23.31 -23.62
CA LEU A 98 11.05 -22.78 -23.88
C LEU A 98 12.08 -23.24 -22.84
N THR A 99 11.66 -23.39 -21.59
CA THR A 99 12.53 -23.83 -20.49
C THR A 99 12.57 -25.36 -20.33
N LYS A 100 11.86 -26.10 -21.17
CA LYS A 100 11.70 -27.57 -21.05
C LYS A 100 11.20 -27.98 -19.65
N GLY A 101 10.22 -27.22 -19.10
CA GLY A 101 9.61 -27.48 -17.82
C GLY A 101 10.38 -26.93 -16.60
N ARG A 102 11.61 -26.41 -16.77
CA ARG A 102 12.39 -25.91 -15.63
C ARG A 102 11.71 -24.74 -14.91
N SER A 103 10.98 -23.89 -15.63
CA SER A 103 10.22 -22.79 -15.00
C SER A 103 9.18 -23.28 -14.00
N LEU A 104 8.56 -24.44 -14.25
CA LEU A 104 7.56 -25.02 -13.34
C LEU A 104 8.21 -25.57 -12.06
N VAL A 105 9.39 -26.19 -12.19
CA VAL A 105 10.16 -26.67 -11.02
C VAL A 105 10.57 -25.47 -10.16
N GLN A 106 11.15 -24.44 -10.79
CA GLN A 106 11.54 -23.22 -10.09
C GLN A 106 10.32 -22.49 -9.47
N GLY A 107 9.19 -22.49 -10.17
CA GLY A 107 7.94 -21.94 -9.66
C GLY A 107 7.41 -22.67 -8.43
N LEU A 108 7.51 -24.00 -8.41
CA LEU A 108 7.16 -24.80 -7.24
C LEU A 108 8.11 -24.53 -6.06
N GLU A 109 9.41 -24.40 -6.31
CA GLU A 109 10.39 -24.03 -5.29
C GLU A 109 10.10 -22.64 -4.70
N ASN A 110 9.71 -21.67 -5.55
CA ASN A 110 9.31 -20.34 -5.09
C ASN A 110 8.04 -20.40 -4.21
N LEU A 111 7.04 -21.19 -4.63
CA LEU A 111 5.80 -21.39 -3.87
C LEU A 111 6.05 -22.01 -2.49
N ILE A 112 6.87 -23.08 -2.43
CA ILE A 112 7.22 -23.74 -1.17
C ILE A 112 7.93 -22.76 -0.24
N ARG A 113 8.91 -22.01 -0.76
CA ARG A 113 9.65 -20.99 0.00
C ARG A 113 8.72 -19.92 0.58
N ASP A 114 7.75 -19.44 -0.22
CA ASP A 114 6.82 -18.41 0.23
C ASP A 114 5.84 -18.96 1.29
N LEU A 115 5.38 -20.22 1.16
CA LEU A 115 4.57 -20.89 2.19
C LEU A 115 5.35 -21.11 3.50
N GLU A 116 6.62 -21.56 3.40
CA GLU A 116 7.47 -21.75 4.59
C GLU A 116 7.77 -20.43 5.31
N ALA A 117 7.99 -19.35 4.56
CA ALA A 117 8.26 -18.03 5.11
C ALA A 117 7.05 -17.37 5.79
N ASN A 118 5.82 -17.85 5.51
CA ASN A 118 4.58 -17.26 5.98
C ASN A 118 3.70 -18.27 6.77
N ASP A 119 4.31 -19.22 7.47
CA ASP A 119 3.61 -20.20 8.32
C ASP A 119 2.48 -20.97 7.61
N GLY A 120 2.66 -21.24 6.31
CA GLY A 120 1.69 -21.94 5.46
C GLY A 120 0.67 -21.02 4.77
N GLU A 121 0.71 -19.73 5.02
CA GLU A 121 -0.10 -18.74 4.31
C GLU A 121 0.48 -18.41 2.93
N LEU A 122 -0.37 -18.36 1.91
CA LEU A 122 0.05 -18.00 0.55
C LEU A 122 0.14 -16.48 0.41
N LEU A 123 1.34 -15.96 0.66
CA LEU A 123 1.71 -14.57 0.41
C LEU A 123 2.85 -14.53 -0.61
N VAL A 124 2.54 -14.07 -1.81
CA VAL A 124 3.56 -13.96 -2.86
C VAL A 124 4.57 -12.88 -2.51
N ARG A 125 5.84 -13.22 -2.64
CA ARG A 125 6.94 -12.28 -2.42
C ARG A 125 7.01 -11.24 -3.54
N LEU A 126 6.85 -9.96 -3.19
CA LEU A 126 6.79 -8.86 -4.15
C LEU A 126 8.17 -8.30 -4.51
N ALA A 127 9.15 -8.44 -3.64
CA ALA A 127 10.52 -7.98 -3.86
C ALA A 127 11.53 -8.97 -3.31
N ASP A 128 12.75 -8.90 -3.84
CA ASP A 128 13.89 -9.60 -3.29
C ASP A 128 14.36 -8.90 -1.99
N GLU A 129 14.08 -9.54 -0.85
CA GLU A 129 14.43 -9.01 0.47
C GLU A 129 15.95 -8.95 0.70
N SER A 130 16.73 -9.71 -0.06
CA SER A 130 18.19 -9.70 0.02
C SER A 130 18.85 -8.62 -0.84
N ALA A 131 18.07 -7.97 -1.73
CA ALA A 131 18.58 -7.03 -2.71
C ALA A 131 19.04 -5.69 -2.11
N PHE A 132 18.57 -5.35 -0.90
CA PHE A 132 18.84 -4.06 -0.29
C PHE A 132 19.14 -4.18 1.20
N LYS A 133 20.06 -3.33 1.65
CA LYS A 133 20.36 -3.15 3.07
C LYS A 133 20.02 -1.70 3.47
N VAL A 134 19.07 -1.54 4.39
CA VAL A 134 18.72 -0.24 4.96
C VAL A 134 19.90 0.37 5.68
N GLY A 135 20.18 1.65 5.45
CA GLY A 135 21.34 2.38 5.95
C GLY A 135 22.57 2.34 5.04
N SER A 136 22.54 1.56 3.93
CA SER A 136 23.61 1.56 2.92
C SER A 136 23.09 1.68 1.50
N ASP A 137 22.12 0.85 1.10
CA ASP A 137 21.54 0.86 -0.24
C ASP A 137 20.27 1.71 -0.29
N LEU A 138 19.50 1.68 0.80
CA LEU A 138 18.32 2.51 1.06
C LEU A 138 18.54 3.29 2.34
N ALA A 139 17.89 4.45 2.50
CA ALA A 139 18.04 5.34 3.65
C ALA A 139 19.52 5.71 3.91
N ALA A 140 20.28 5.91 2.84
CA ALA A 140 21.72 6.14 2.90
C ALA A 140 22.11 7.62 3.00
N THR A 141 21.15 8.54 3.00
CA THR A 141 21.44 9.99 3.20
C THR A 141 22.02 10.19 4.60
N PRO A 142 23.23 10.79 4.72
CA PRO A 142 23.92 10.91 6.00
C PRO A 142 23.11 11.68 7.06
N GLY A 143 22.98 11.10 8.24
CA GLY A 143 22.26 11.73 9.36
C GLY A 143 22.63 11.07 10.69
N LYS A 144 22.09 11.62 11.78
CA LYS A 144 22.27 11.09 13.13
C LYS A 144 20.96 11.16 13.90
N VAL A 145 20.69 10.15 14.72
CA VAL A 145 19.63 10.19 15.73
C VAL A 145 20.07 11.19 16.80
N VAL A 146 19.31 12.27 16.97
CA VAL A 146 19.59 13.36 17.91
C VAL A 146 18.69 13.37 19.13
N PHE A 147 17.57 12.63 19.06
CA PHE A 147 16.65 12.41 20.17
C PHE A 147 15.94 11.05 20.00
N ARG A 148 15.55 10.45 21.11
CA ARG A 148 14.77 9.22 21.14
C ARG A 148 13.83 9.21 22.35
N ASN A 149 12.60 8.75 22.13
CA ASN A 149 11.70 8.38 23.20
C ASN A 149 11.06 7.00 22.92
N ARG A 150 10.00 6.65 23.64
CA ARG A 150 9.27 5.39 23.45
C ARG A 150 8.66 5.24 22.06
N LEU A 151 8.23 6.35 21.40
CA LEU A 151 7.45 6.31 20.16
C LEU A 151 8.28 6.53 18.91
N PHE A 152 9.39 7.26 18.99
CA PHE A 152 10.16 7.61 17.81
C PHE A 152 11.64 7.90 18.09
N GLU A 153 12.42 7.85 17.02
CA GLU A 153 13.75 8.43 16.91
C GLU A 153 13.68 9.67 16.02
N LEU A 154 14.34 10.75 16.41
CA LEU A 154 14.46 11.96 15.60
C LEU A 154 15.82 11.96 14.88
N ILE A 155 15.78 11.89 13.56
CA ILE A 155 16.96 11.88 12.71
C ILE A 155 17.19 13.30 12.21
N GLN A 156 18.37 13.88 12.49
CA GLN A 156 18.86 15.10 11.85
C GLN A 156 19.80 14.73 10.72
N TYR A 157 19.53 15.21 9.51
CA TYR A 157 20.38 14.97 8.37
C TYR A 157 21.57 15.93 8.32
N THR A 158 22.70 15.42 7.87
CA THR A 158 23.94 16.19 7.73
C THR A 158 23.79 17.16 6.56
N PRO A 159 24.02 18.48 6.75
CA PRO A 159 24.00 19.43 5.65
C PRO A 159 24.98 19.07 4.54
N SER A 160 24.58 19.23 3.29
CA SER A 160 25.45 19.07 2.12
C SER A 160 25.94 20.43 1.56
N THR A 161 25.41 21.53 2.12
CA THR A 161 25.73 22.90 1.71
C THR A 161 26.50 23.64 2.82
N GLU A 162 27.33 24.62 2.45
CA GLU A 162 28.09 25.45 3.41
C GLU A 162 27.19 26.28 4.33
N LYS A 163 26.03 26.68 3.82
CA LYS A 163 25.04 27.47 4.54
C LYS A 163 23.68 26.80 4.47
N VAL A 164 22.92 26.88 5.55
CA VAL A 164 21.57 26.33 5.64
C VAL A 164 20.58 27.42 6.06
N TYR A 165 19.31 27.21 5.70
CA TYR A 165 18.24 28.08 6.17
C TYR A 165 18.09 28.01 7.70
N ASN A 166 17.84 29.16 8.33
CA ASN A 166 17.70 29.25 9.80
C ASN A 166 16.46 28.54 10.33
N THR A 167 15.36 28.52 9.55
CA THR A 167 14.12 27.81 9.94
C THR A 167 14.25 26.35 9.52
N PRO A 168 14.31 25.38 10.49
CA PRO A 168 14.42 23.98 10.15
C PRO A 168 13.10 23.41 9.62
N LEU A 169 13.19 22.33 8.88
CA LEU A 169 12.07 21.54 8.41
C LEU A 169 12.01 20.22 9.20
N LEU A 170 10.86 19.96 9.82
CA LEU A 170 10.55 18.69 10.47
C LEU A 170 9.55 17.92 9.63
N MET A 171 9.92 16.70 9.25
CA MET A 171 9.12 15.81 8.42
C MET A 171 8.55 14.66 9.27
N PHE A 172 7.24 14.43 9.10
CA PHE A 172 6.51 13.32 9.70
C PHE A 172 6.10 12.33 8.61
N PRO A 173 6.80 11.19 8.46
CA PRO A 173 6.38 10.07 7.63
C PRO A 173 5.16 9.35 8.24
N PRO A 174 4.42 8.55 7.44
CA PRO A 174 3.32 7.74 7.94
C PRO A 174 3.76 6.82 9.08
N TRP A 175 2.99 6.77 10.16
CA TRP A 175 3.26 5.88 11.29
C TRP A 175 2.91 4.41 11.02
N ILE A 176 2.28 4.11 9.87
CA ILE A 176 2.01 2.74 9.38
C ILE A 176 3.15 2.15 8.54
N ASN A 177 4.19 2.95 8.23
CA ASN A 177 5.30 2.54 7.37
C ASN A 177 6.63 3.08 7.90
N LYS A 178 7.74 2.55 7.38
CA LYS A 178 9.07 3.05 7.66
C LYS A 178 9.32 4.39 6.96
N PHE A 179 10.06 5.27 7.63
CA PHE A 179 10.34 6.65 7.18
C PHE A 179 11.01 6.74 5.80
N TYR A 180 11.73 5.71 5.39
CA TYR A 180 12.65 5.77 4.24
C TYR A 180 11.99 5.63 2.88
N ILE A 181 10.65 5.64 2.77
CA ILE A 181 9.95 5.88 1.50
C ILE A 181 10.44 7.17 0.83
N LEU A 182 10.81 8.16 1.63
CA LEU A 182 11.28 9.46 1.17
C LEU A 182 12.81 9.51 1.01
N ASP A 183 13.51 8.39 1.31
CA ASP A 183 14.96 8.21 1.17
C ASP A 183 15.30 6.81 0.65
N LEU A 184 14.75 6.42 -0.50
CA LEU A 184 15.00 5.12 -1.09
C LEU A 184 16.46 5.02 -1.54
N ARG A 185 16.77 5.24 -2.82
CA ARG A 185 18.14 5.25 -3.33
C ARG A 185 18.65 6.67 -3.48
N ALA A 186 19.97 6.83 -3.67
CA ALA A 186 20.60 8.14 -3.82
C ALA A 186 20.03 9.02 -4.95
N ASN A 187 19.53 8.40 -6.03
CA ASN A 187 18.88 9.07 -7.15
C ASN A 187 17.34 9.14 -7.02
N ASN A 188 16.78 8.57 -5.94
CA ASN A 188 15.35 8.52 -5.65
C ASN A 188 15.13 8.84 -4.16
N SER A 189 15.60 10.02 -3.72
CA SER A 189 15.50 10.49 -2.34
C SER A 189 15.05 11.94 -2.29
N LEU A 190 13.84 12.16 -1.81
CA LEU A 190 13.33 13.50 -1.51
C LEU A 190 14.10 14.12 -0.33
N ILE A 191 14.46 13.31 0.66
CA ILE A 191 15.26 13.73 1.82
C ILE A 191 16.58 14.33 1.37
N ARG A 192 17.33 13.62 0.53
CA ARG A 192 18.59 14.10 -0.02
C ARG A 192 18.40 15.39 -0.81
N TRP A 193 17.38 15.42 -1.68
CA TRP A 193 17.09 16.62 -2.45
C TRP A 193 16.83 17.85 -1.56
N ILE A 194 16.05 17.69 -0.48
CA ILE A 194 15.75 18.78 0.47
C ILE A 194 17.04 19.26 1.15
N VAL A 195 17.89 18.33 1.59
CA VAL A 195 19.18 18.67 2.21
C VAL A 195 20.09 19.42 1.23
N ASP A 196 20.12 18.98 -0.03
CA ASP A 196 20.90 19.63 -1.10
C ASP A 196 20.38 21.03 -1.46
N GLN A 197 19.12 21.36 -1.11
CA GLN A 197 18.58 22.74 -1.21
C GLN A 197 18.95 23.63 -0.01
N GLY A 198 19.74 23.14 0.94
CA GLY A 198 20.20 23.91 2.10
C GLY A 198 19.21 23.96 3.27
N TYR A 199 18.27 23.03 3.36
CA TYR A 199 17.39 22.93 4.53
C TYR A 199 18.07 22.15 5.67
N THR A 200 17.92 22.65 6.89
CA THR A 200 18.17 21.86 8.11
C THR A 200 16.99 20.91 8.28
N LEU A 201 17.18 19.64 7.96
CA LEU A 201 16.12 18.65 7.91
C LEU A 201 16.15 17.71 9.09
N PHE A 202 14.99 17.52 9.72
CA PHE A 202 14.71 16.49 10.71
C PHE A 202 13.60 15.58 10.20
N VAL A 203 13.71 14.28 10.50
CA VAL A 203 12.70 13.28 10.14
C VAL A 203 12.41 12.41 11.34
N VAL A 204 11.12 12.18 11.59
CA VAL A 204 10.66 11.24 12.61
C VAL A 204 10.73 9.83 12.06
N SER A 205 11.40 8.93 12.77
CA SER A 205 11.37 7.49 12.53
C SER A 205 10.55 6.82 13.62
N TRP A 206 9.32 6.42 13.29
CA TRP A 206 8.42 5.78 14.24
C TRP A 206 8.94 4.39 14.65
N VAL A 207 8.81 4.07 15.92
CA VAL A 207 9.08 2.71 16.44
C VAL A 207 8.05 1.75 15.84
N ASN A 208 8.47 0.54 15.48
CA ASN A 208 7.54 -0.53 15.12
C ASN A 208 6.97 -1.13 16.40
N PRO A 209 5.69 -0.91 16.75
CA PRO A 209 5.13 -1.34 18.03
C PRO A 209 4.96 -2.86 18.10
N ASP A 210 5.16 -3.39 19.29
CA ASP A 210 4.79 -4.73 19.71
C ASP A 210 3.57 -4.70 20.66
N SER A 211 3.17 -5.84 21.21
CA SER A 211 2.03 -5.95 22.12
C SER A 211 2.11 -5.08 23.38
N THR A 212 3.31 -4.64 23.79
CA THR A 212 3.49 -3.74 24.94
C THR A 212 2.95 -2.33 24.68
N TYR A 213 2.67 -2.00 23.41
CA TYR A 213 2.09 -0.74 22.96
C TYR A 213 0.55 -0.79 22.85
N SER A 214 -0.10 -1.88 23.24
CA SER A 214 -1.54 -2.11 23.04
C SER A 214 -2.44 -0.94 23.48
N ASN A 215 -2.06 -0.23 24.54
CA ASN A 215 -2.79 0.90 25.11
C ASN A 215 -2.31 2.28 24.60
N VAL A 216 -1.35 2.33 23.69
CA VAL A 216 -0.89 3.58 23.07
C VAL A 216 -1.95 4.03 22.07
N GLY A 217 -2.44 5.25 22.24
CA GLY A 217 -3.49 5.84 21.42
C GLY A 217 -3.00 6.97 20.52
N LEU A 218 -3.94 7.56 19.78
CA LEU A 218 -3.66 8.70 18.92
C LEU A 218 -3.19 9.90 19.74
N GLU A 219 -3.74 10.10 20.95
CA GLU A 219 -3.32 11.13 21.89
C GLU A 219 -1.84 11.02 22.28
N ASP A 220 -1.33 9.78 22.46
CA ASP A 220 0.09 9.58 22.77
C ASP A 220 0.98 9.95 21.56
N TYR A 221 0.56 9.59 20.35
CA TYR A 221 1.27 10.00 19.13
C TYR A 221 1.25 11.52 18.95
N ILE A 222 0.15 12.21 19.30
CA ILE A 222 0.08 13.67 19.25
C ILE A 222 1.02 14.29 20.29
N GLU A 223 0.89 13.93 21.56
CA GLU A 223 1.64 14.57 22.65
C GLU A 223 3.12 14.17 22.65
N GLN A 224 3.40 12.86 22.71
CA GLN A 224 4.77 12.33 22.85
C GLN A 224 5.45 12.09 21.50
N GLY A 225 4.70 12.16 20.40
CA GLY A 225 5.22 12.05 19.04
C GLY A 225 5.40 13.41 18.38
N TYR A 226 4.29 14.02 17.92
CA TYR A 226 4.33 15.23 17.12
C TYR A 226 4.78 16.46 17.91
N LEU A 227 4.13 16.77 19.03
CA LEU A 227 4.43 17.96 19.84
C LEU A 227 5.83 17.86 20.43
N GLU A 228 6.20 16.71 20.97
CA GLU A 228 7.56 16.46 21.49
C GLU A 228 8.62 16.65 20.39
N ALA A 229 8.40 16.11 19.17
CA ALA A 229 9.34 16.29 18.05
C ALA A 229 9.49 17.76 17.65
N ILE A 230 8.38 18.54 17.64
CA ILE A 230 8.39 19.98 17.37
C ILE A 230 9.26 20.70 18.43
N ASP A 231 9.06 20.41 19.70
CA ASP A 231 9.79 21.05 20.80
C ASP A 231 11.28 20.67 20.80
N GLN A 232 11.60 19.42 20.49
CA GLN A 232 12.99 18.97 20.36
C GLN A 232 13.71 19.68 19.22
N VAL A 233 13.09 19.83 18.03
CA VAL A 233 13.70 20.56 16.92
C VAL A 233 13.90 22.04 17.26
N LYS A 234 12.93 22.69 17.93
CA LYS A 234 13.07 24.07 18.39
C LYS A 234 14.23 24.22 19.35
N SER A 235 14.36 23.30 20.30
CA SER A 235 15.42 23.29 21.32
C SER A 235 16.80 23.08 20.70
N ILE A 236 16.96 22.08 19.82
CA ILE A 236 18.21 21.77 19.13
C ILE A 236 18.68 22.94 18.26
N CYS A 237 17.78 23.51 17.48
CA CYS A 237 18.08 24.63 16.57
C CYS A 237 18.08 25.99 17.25
N LYS A 238 17.62 26.09 18.50
CA LYS A 238 17.47 27.33 19.26
C LYS A 238 16.59 28.37 18.52
N VAL A 239 15.50 27.90 17.93
CA VAL A 239 14.53 28.71 17.19
C VAL A 239 13.16 28.70 17.86
N LYS A 240 12.36 29.72 17.57
CA LYS A 240 10.97 29.80 18.09
C LYS A 240 9.97 29.10 17.20
N LYS A 241 10.27 29.00 15.89
CA LYS A 241 9.37 28.44 14.88
C LYS A 241 10.11 27.49 13.95
N ILE A 242 9.38 26.48 13.48
CA ILE A 242 9.85 25.51 12.51
C ILE A 242 8.83 25.38 11.36
N ASN A 243 9.27 24.82 10.24
CA ASN A 243 8.38 24.33 9.19
C ASN A 243 8.09 22.84 9.43
N ALA A 244 6.87 22.41 9.19
CA ALA A 244 6.50 21.01 9.29
C ALA A 244 6.04 20.46 7.94
N LEU A 245 6.28 19.17 7.71
CA LEU A 245 5.77 18.44 6.56
C LEU A 245 5.16 17.12 7.05
N GLY A 246 3.90 16.86 6.67
CA GLY A 246 3.23 15.59 6.94
C GLY A 246 2.94 14.86 5.63
N TYR A 247 3.33 13.59 5.55
CA TYR A 247 3.09 12.74 4.38
C TYR A 247 1.99 11.73 4.66
N CYS A 248 0.99 11.66 3.76
CA CYS A 248 -0.13 10.72 3.82
C CYS A 248 -0.89 10.84 5.16
N ILE A 249 -1.10 9.74 5.88
CA ILE A 249 -1.78 9.68 7.19
C ILE A 249 -1.08 10.53 8.26
N ALA A 250 0.23 10.74 8.15
CA ALA A 250 0.93 11.64 9.04
C ALA A 250 0.55 13.11 8.81
N GLY A 251 0.19 13.48 7.59
CA GLY A 251 -0.38 14.80 7.30
C GLY A 251 -1.77 14.97 7.90
N THR A 252 -2.60 13.93 7.88
CA THR A 252 -3.90 13.91 8.57
C THR A 252 -3.71 14.16 10.08
N THR A 253 -2.78 13.44 10.71
CA THR A 253 -2.45 13.63 12.12
C THR A 253 -1.85 15.01 12.38
N LEU A 254 -0.98 15.53 11.50
CA LEU A 254 -0.43 16.88 11.61
C LEU A 254 -1.55 17.96 11.56
N SER A 255 -2.59 17.74 10.76
CA SER A 255 -3.75 18.65 10.73
C SER A 255 -4.49 18.71 12.08
N LEU A 256 -4.64 17.55 12.75
CA LEU A 256 -5.17 17.48 14.11
C LEU A 256 -4.25 18.20 15.11
N VAL A 257 -2.93 17.96 15.02
CA VAL A 257 -1.93 18.63 15.87
C VAL A 257 -2.00 20.15 15.70
N MET A 258 -2.09 20.65 14.48
CA MET A 258 -2.23 22.09 14.22
C MET A 258 -3.49 22.68 14.86
N SER A 259 -4.61 21.95 14.82
CA SER A 259 -5.85 22.37 15.49
C SER A 259 -5.67 22.48 17.02
N ILE A 260 -5.04 21.47 17.62
CA ILE A 260 -4.75 21.47 19.08
C ILE A 260 -3.78 22.60 19.43
N MET A 261 -2.72 22.81 18.65
CA MET A 261 -1.76 23.91 18.85
C MET A 261 -2.47 25.27 18.79
N SER A 262 -3.37 25.45 17.82
CA SER A 262 -4.17 26.67 17.70
C SER A 262 -5.03 26.93 18.95
N GLN A 263 -5.72 25.90 19.45
CA GLN A 263 -6.53 26.02 20.69
C GLN A 263 -5.67 26.33 21.91
N ARG A 264 -4.42 25.85 21.95
CA ARG A 264 -3.46 26.12 23.04
C ARG A 264 -2.74 27.46 22.86
N GLY A 265 -2.99 28.21 21.79
CA GLY A 265 -2.26 29.43 21.46
C GLY A 265 -0.79 29.20 21.07
N ASP A 266 -0.43 27.98 20.69
CA ASP A 266 0.94 27.64 20.28
C ASP A 266 1.17 28.01 18.80
N SER A 267 2.11 28.92 18.58
CA SER A 267 2.50 29.42 17.27
C SER A 267 3.87 28.89 16.80
N SER A 268 4.28 27.73 17.27
CA SER A 268 5.59 27.12 16.99
C SER A 268 5.76 26.71 15.51
N LEU A 269 4.68 26.49 14.77
CA LEU A 269 4.74 26.24 13.33
C LEU A 269 4.74 27.54 12.54
N ASN A 270 5.72 27.70 11.66
CA ASN A 270 5.79 28.79 10.67
C ASN A 270 4.99 28.44 9.42
N SER A 271 5.08 27.19 8.95
CA SER A 271 4.31 26.65 7.84
C SER A 271 4.11 25.14 8.01
N ALA A 272 3.07 24.62 7.37
CA ALA A 272 2.84 23.18 7.24
C ALA A 272 2.62 22.82 5.78
N THR A 273 3.30 21.77 5.32
CA THR A 273 3.14 21.19 3.99
C THR A 273 2.49 19.82 4.14
N LEU A 274 1.40 19.58 3.43
CA LEU A 274 0.67 18.31 3.45
C LEU A 274 0.86 17.62 2.08
N LEU A 275 1.55 16.48 2.05
CA LEU A 275 1.78 15.68 0.85
C LEU A 275 0.82 14.49 0.83
N THR A 276 0.05 14.35 -0.26
CA THR A 276 -0.90 13.22 -0.45
C THR A 276 -1.75 12.94 0.79
N THR A 277 -2.19 13.99 1.46
CA THR A 277 -2.91 13.95 2.74
C THR A 277 -4.40 14.00 2.51
N LEU A 278 -5.14 13.15 3.21
CA LEU A 278 -6.60 13.18 3.25
C LEU A 278 -7.05 13.81 4.57
N THR A 279 -7.87 14.87 4.49
CA THR A 279 -8.45 15.57 5.65
C THR A 279 -9.97 15.47 5.70
N ASP A 280 -10.60 15.09 4.59
CA ASP A 280 -12.03 14.83 4.47
C ASP A 280 -12.25 13.35 4.13
N PHE A 281 -12.96 12.64 5.01
CA PHE A 281 -13.27 11.20 4.88
C PHE A 281 -14.74 10.97 4.51
N SER A 282 -15.48 11.99 4.07
CA SER A 282 -16.88 11.87 3.66
C SER A 282 -17.06 10.94 2.45
N ASN A 283 -16.05 10.83 1.60
CA ASN A 283 -15.99 9.89 0.48
C ASN A 283 -14.75 9.00 0.59
N GLN A 284 -14.95 7.77 1.03
CA GLN A 284 -13.89 6.77 1.27
C GLN A 284 -13.50 6.01 -0.01
N ARG A 285 -14.21 6.23 -1.14
CA ARG A 285 -13.91 5.64 -2.46
C ARG A 285 -13.62 4.13 -2.38
N GLU A 286 -12.44 3.73 -2.83
CA GLU A 286 -11.99 2.33 -2.92
C GLU A 286 -11.90 1.62 -1.55
N PHE A 287 -11.80 2.38 -0.44
CA PHE A 287 -11.76 1.81 0.91
C PHE A 287 -13.13 1.51 1.50
N THR A 288 -14.23 2.01 0.89
CA THR A 288 -15.60 1.81 1.40
C THR A 288 -15.93 0.34 1.73
N PRO A 289 -15.54 -0.68 0.93
CA PRO A 289 -15.82 -2.07 1.24
C PRO A 289 -15.16 -2.60 2.53
N PHE A 290 -14.01 -2.00 2.92
CA PHE A 290 -13.22 -2.40 4.09
C PHE A 290 -13.57 -1.63 5.36
N LEU A 291 -14.33 -0.54 5.25
CA LEU A 291 -14.69 0.34 6.38
C LEU A 291 -16.12 0.08 6.85
N GLN A 292 -16.58 -1.17 6.80
CA GLN A 292 -17.88 -1.59 7.33
C GLN A 292 -17.73 -2.25 8.71
N ASN A 293 -18.78 -2.18 9.50
CA ASN A 293 -18.74 -2.58 10.91
C ASN A 293 -18.27 -4.02 11.11
N ASP A 294 -18.74 -4.97 10.30
CA ASP A 294 -18.33 -6.37 10.39
C ASP A 294 -16.82 -6.58 10.19
N PHE A 295 -16.23 -5.87 9.24
CA PHE A 295 -14.79 -5.90 8.99
C PHE A 295 -14.00 -5.24 10.12
N ILE A 296 -14.49 -4.07 10.59
CA ILE A 296 -13.85 -3.35 11.71
C ILE A 296 -13.96 -4.14 13.01
N ASP A 297 -15.09 -4.83 13.26
CA ASP A 297 -15.27 -5.69 14.42
C ASP A 297 -14.33 -6.90 14.39
N ALA A 298 -14.08 -7.47 13.20
CA ALA A 298 -13.07 -8.52 13.04
C ALA A 298 -11.65 -8.01 13.35
N ILE A 299 -11.27 -6.82 12.83
CA ILE A 299 -9.99 -6.19 13.16
C ILE A 299 -9.90 -5.88 14.67
N GLU A 300 -10.99 -5.41 15.29
CA GLU A 300 -11.00 -5.13 16.73
C GLU A 300 -10.80 -6.41 17.55
N SER A 301 -11.41 -7.52 17.14
CA SER A 301 -11.19 -8.82 17.79
C SER A 301 -9.74 -9.26 17.70
N GLU A 302 -9.13 -9.12 16.52
CA GLU A 302 -7.72 -9.42 16.28
C GLU A 302 -6.79 -8.55 17.13
N THR A 303 -7.01 -7.25 17.12
CA THR A 303 -6.20 -6.29 17.90
C THR A 303 -6.35 -6.48 19.41
N LYS A 304 -7.52 -6.91 19.90
CA LYS A 304 -7.71 -7.25 21.32
C LYS A 304 -6.91 -8.48 21.72
N SER A 305 -6.78 -9.46 20.82
CA SER A 305 -6.05 -10.68 21.12
C SER A 305 -4.52 -10.50 21.05
N LYS A 306 -4.03 -9.70 20.07
CA LYS A 306 -2.59 -9.49 19.81
C LYS A 306 -2.03 -8.21 20.43
N GLY A 307 -2.87 -7.26 20.80
CA GLY A 307 -2.48 -5.94 21.31
C GLY A 307 -2.08 -4.95 20.20
N ILE A 308 -1.94 -5.42 18.97
CA ILE A 308 -1.53 -4.63 17.79
C ILE A 308 -2.37 -5.04 16.57
N LEU A 309 -2.44 -4.15 15.59
CA LEU A 309 -2.80 -4.48 14.22
C LEU A 309 -1.50 -4.73 13.45
N GLU A 310 -1.30 -5.95 13.02
CA GLU A 310 -0.08 -6.36 12.33
C GLU A 310 0.02 -5.74 10.93
N SER A 311 1.22 -5.34 10.54
CA SER A 311 1.49 -4.65 9.27
C SER A 311 1.08 -5.46 8.04
N PHE A 312 1.15 -6.79 8.10
CA PHE A 312 0.76 -7.64 6.98
C PHE A 312 -0.74 -7.54 6.65
N ILE A 313 -1.63 -7.30 7.64
CA ILE A 313 -3.07 -7.11 7.41
C ILE A 313 -3.29 -5.85 6.58
N ILE A 314 -2.56 -4.77 6.91
CA ILE A 314 -2.60 -3.51 6.18
C ILE A 314 -2.07 -3.70 4.76
N ALA A 315 -0.90 -4.31 4.62
CA ALA A 315 -0.28 -4.60 3.32
C ALA A 315 -1.18 -5.48 2.44
N ARG A 316 -1.83 -6.50 3.03
CA ARG A 316 -2.79 -7.37 2.34
C ARG A 316 -4.02 -6.60 1.87
N THR A 317 -4.57 -5.69 2.69
CA THR A 317 -5.70 -4.83 2.30
C THR A 317 -5.32 -3.96 1.09
N PHE A 318 -4.15 -3.31 1.11
CA PHE A 318 -3.65 -2.55 -0.03
C PHE A 318 -3.40 -3.42 -1.26
N SER A 319 -2.92 -4.66 -1.08
CA SER A 319 -2.72 -5.59 -2.18
C SER A 319 -4.03 -5.98 -2.86
N PHE A 320 -5.11 -6.15 -2.11
CA PHE A 320 -6.43 -6.42 -2.68
C PHE A 320 -7.04 -5.24 -3.44
N LEU A 321 -6.68 -3.99 -3.12
CA LEU A 321 -7.08 -2.83 -3.93
C LEU A 321 -6.44 -2.83 -5.33
N ARG A 322 -5.32 -3.51 -5.49
CA ARG A 322 -4.56 -3.68 -6.72
C ARG A 322 -4.24 -5.16 -6.98
N SER A 323 -5.25 -6.02 -6.86
CA SER A 323 -5.08 -7.49 -6.87
C SER A 323 -4.32 -8.02 -8.10
N ASN A 324 -4.59 -7.46 -9.29
CA ASN A 324 -3.87 -7.86 -10.50
C ASN A 324 -2.38 -7.53 -10.45
N ASP A 325 -2.01 -6.37 -9.91
CA ASP A 325 -0.63 -5.88 -9.89
C ASP A 325 0.18 -6.44 -8.70
N LEU A 326 -0.47 -6.69 -7.57
CA LEU A 326 0.19 -7.02 -6.30
C LEU A 326 -0.08 -8.46 -5.82
N ILE A 327 -1.00 -9.20 -6.45
CA ILE A 327 -1.28 -10.59 -6.11
C ILE A 327 -1.12 -11.48 -7.34
N TYR A 328 -1.97 -11.31 -8.36
CA TYR A 328 -2.03 -12.27 -9.48
C TYR A 328 -0.80 -12.21 -10.39
N SER A 329 -0.41 -11.03 -10.86
CA SER A 329 0.76 -10.90 -11.74
C SER A 329 2.07 -11.37 -11.09
N PRO A 330 2.39 -11.00 -9.81
CA PRO A 330 3.54 -11.56 -9.11
C PRO A 330 3.47 -13.07 -8.92
N ALA A 331 2.29 -13.61 -8.57
CA ALA A 331 2.11 -15.05 -8.41
C ALA A 331 2.32 -15.82 -9.72
N ILE A 332 1.79 -15.32 -10.85
CA ILE A 332 2.00 -15.90 -12.18
C ILE A 332 3.50 -15.92 -12.52
N LYS A 333 4.18 -14.77 -12.35
CA LYS A 333 5.62 -14.66 -12.65
C LYS A 333 6.44 -15.59 -11.76
N SER A 334 6.18 -15.59 -10.47
CA SER A 334 6.94 -16.41 -9.52
C SER A 334 6.62 -17.89 -9.66
N TYR A 335 5.33 -18.28 -9.60
CA TYR A 335 4.93 -19.69 -9.44
C TYR A 335 4.71 -20.43 -10.76
N MET A 336 4.33 -19.72 -11.84
CA MET A 336 4.11 -20.36 -13.15
C MET A 336 5.28 -20.16 -14.11
N MET A 337 5.98 -19.03 -14.03
CA MET A 337 7.11 -18.71 -14.90
C MET A 337 8.48 -18.95 -14.27
N GLY A 338 8.53 -19.21 -12.95
CA GLY A 338 9.76 -19.47 -12.20
C GLY A 338 10.69 -18.26 -12.12
N GLU A 339 10.12 -17.05 -12.15
CA GLU A 339 10.89 -15.82 -12.05
C GLU A 339 11.22 -15.49 -10.58
N ALA A 340 12.39 -14.93 -10.34
CA ALA A 340 12.75 -14.39 -9.04
C ALA A 340 11.99 -13.07 -8.79
N PRO A 341 11.67 -12.73 -7.52
CA PRO A 341 11.11 -11.43 -7.19
C PRO A 341 12.05 -10.30 -7.67
N PRO A 342 11.51 -9.18 -8.15
CA PRO A 342 12.33 -8.07 -8.64
C PRO A 342 13.08 -7.36 -7.51
N SER A 343 14.30 -6.90 -7.79
CA SER A 343 15.04 -5.99 -6.92
C SER A 343 14.52 -4.55 -7.09
N PHE A 344 13.32 -4.29 -6.56
CA PHE A 344 12.63 -3.01 -6.68
C PHE A 344 12.45 -2.36 -5.31
N ASP A 345 13.09 -1.21 -5.12
CA ASP A 345 13.20 -0.49 -3.85
C ASP A 345 11.86 -0.11 -3.21
N LEU A 346 10.89 0.34 -4.01
CA LEU A 346 9.56 0.69 -3.52
C LEU A 346 8.79 -0.54 -3.00
N LEU A 347 8.88 -1.68 -3.69
CA LEU A 347 8.22 -2.92 -3.24
C LEU A 347 8.93 -3.53 -2.03
N PHE A 348 10.27 -3.37 -1.94
CA PHE A 348 11.02 -3.73 -0.74
C PHE A 348 10.53 -2.93 0.48
N TRP A 349 10.44 -1.60 0.36
CA TRP A 349 9.89 -0.74 1.41
C TRP A 349 8.44 -1.10 1.77
N ASN A 350 7.61 -1.42 0.78
CA ASN A 350 6.21 -1.80 0.99
C ASN A 350 6.08 -3.09 1.84
N GLY A 351 7.03 -4.01 1.69
CA GLY A 351 7.13 -5.22 2.52
C GLY A 351 7.61 -4.96 3.95
N ASP A 352 8.35 -3.86 4.19
CA ASP A 352 8.84 -3.46 5.52
C ASP A 352 7.83 -2.53 6.24
N GLY A 353 6.60 -2.99 6.41
CA GLY A 353 5.54 -2.26 7.08
C GLY A 353 5.74 -2.13 8.59
N SER A 354 4.94 -1.26 9.23
CA SER A 354 4.91 -1.10 10.69
C SER A 354 3.57 -1.52 11.24
N ASN A 355 3.58 -2.20 12.37
CA ASN A 355 2.38 -2.52 13.15
C ASN A 355 1.74 -1.23 13.68
N ILE A 356 0.48 -1.30 14.10
CA ILE A 356 -0.23 -0.21 14.76
C ILE A 356 -0.67 -0.67 16.14
N PRO A 357 -0.50 0.14 17.22
CA PRO A 357 -1.07 -0.16 18.52
C PRO A 357 -2.59 -0.40 18.42
N GLY A 358 -3.10 -1.41 19.11
CA GLY A 358 -4.52 -1.81 18.99
C GLY A 358 -5.49 -0.66 19.31
N LYS A 359 -5.22 0.11 20.36
CA LYS A 359 -6.01 1.30 20.73
C LYS A 359 -6.00 2.34 19.60
N MET A 360 -4.83 2.68 19.07
CA MET A 360 -4.70 3.66 17.99
C MET A 360 -5.39 3.20 16.71
N ALA A 361 -5.27 1.92 16.35
CA ALA A 361 -5.94 1.35 15.18
C ALA A 361 -7.46 1.54 15.27
N MET A 362 -8.06 1.29 16.43
CA MET A 362 -9.50 1.45 16.64
C MET A 362 -9.92 2.91 16.68
N GLN A 363 -9.12 3.78 17.30
CA GLN A 363 -9.37 5.23 17.31
C GLN A 363 -9.32 5.84 15.91
N TYR A 364 -8.55 5.25 14.99
CA TYR A 364 -8.49 5.67 13.60
C TYR A 364 -9.62 5.05 12.76
N LEU A 365 -9.79 3.73 12.79
CA LEU A 365 -10.71 3.02 11.89
C LEU A 365 -12.18 3.30 12.20
N ARG A 366 -12.57 3.37 13.47
CA ARG A 366 -13.97 3.60 13.83
C ARG A 366 -14.49 4.97 13.38
N PRO A 367 -13.83 6.12 13.68
CA PRO A 367 -14.27 7.42 13.16
C PRO A 367 -14.27 7.51 11.65
N VAL A 368 -13.27 6.94 10.98
CA VAL A 368 -13.21 6.93 9.51
C VAL A 368 -14.36 6.15 8.89
N SER A 369 -14.82 5.07 9.52
CA SER A 369 -15.98 4.30 9.06
C SER A 369 -17.30 5.08 9.16
N TYR A 370 -17.41 6.00 10.12
CA TYR A 370 -18.61 6.83 10.34
C TYR A 370 -18.59 8.16 9.57
N THR A 371 -17.65 8.39 8.69
CA THR A 371 -17.59 9.53 7.76
C THR A 371 -17.12 10.88 8.31
N HIS A 372 -16.89 11.05 9.60
CA HIS A 372 -16.43 12.33 10.13
C HIS A 372 -15.37 12.11 11.20
N LEU A 373 -14.09 12.39 10.84
CA LEU A 373 -13.21 12.99 11.82
C LEU A 373 -13.71 14.43 11.99
N THR A 374 -14.72 14.62 12.83
CA THR A 374 -15.04 15.95 13.32
C THR A 374 -13.84 16.38 14.14
N LEU A 375 -13.05 17.28 13.59
CA LEU A 375 -12.14 18.08 14.40
C LEU A 375 -13.01 18.80 15.45
N PRO A 376 -12.70 18.66 16.74
CA PRO A 376 -13.43 19.39 17.76
C PRO A 376 -13.28 20.90 17.56
#